data_172c32168a777e41ac1d2fd404aa836d
#
_entry.id   172c32168a777e41ac1d2fd404aa836d
#
_cell.length_a   1.000
_cell.length_b   1.000
_cell.length_c   1.000
_cell.angle_alpha   90.00
_cell.angle_beta   90.00
_cell.angle_gamma   90.00
#
_symmetry.space_group_name_H-M   'P 1'
#
loop_
_entity.id
_entity.type
_entity.pdbx_description
1 polymer ?
#
loop_
_entity_poly.entity_id
_entity_poly.type
_entity_poly.pdbx_seq_one_letter_code
_entity_poly.pdbx_strand_id
1 'polypeptide(L)'
;IEKFAEVYLGKDHSIRELARAVFTSDEFFSQRARFALVKTPVEYVVGSYRMLGAQYNPGEGDRRNRRDQQTYTRSRLMGMDVFNPPDVNGWDLNIGWVNTSGMLERFNFSNAYISNRSADAPGAFVSNDQLRKYTRPASKKTVKKFLSALGPLKVSSATIKQLKGYLETDDQGRTVAWTVSDQTIDQKVRGLVHQIMSLPEYQLN
;
A
#
# COMPACT_ATOMS: atom_id res chain seq x y z
N ILE A 1 21.45 -11.35 -19.23
CA ILE A 1 20.82 -11.40 -20.58
C ILE A 1 21.34 -12.62 -21.34
N GLU A 2 22.65 -12.82 -21.47
CA GLU A 2 23.29 -13.92 -22.22
C GLU A 2 22.74 -15.30 -21.88
N LYS A 3 22.72 -15.66 -20.58
CA LYS A 3 22.14 -16.91 -20.06
C LYS A 3 20.73 -17.20 -20.61
N PHE A 4 19.85 -16.19 -20.67
CA PHE A 4 18.49 -16.36 -21.15
C PHE A 4 18.40 -16.36 -22.69
N ALA A 5 19.31 -15.66 -23.37
CA ALA A 5 19.44 -15.75 -24.83
C ALA A 5 19.88 -17.15 -25.27
N GLU A 6 20.84 -17.77 -24.56
CA GLU A 6 21.27 -19.15 -24.80
C GLU A 6 20.10 -20.14 -24.64
N VAL A 7 19.29 -20.00 -23.59
CA VAL A 7 18.09 -20.83 -23.42
C VAL A 7 17.12 -20.66 -24.57
N TYR A 8 16.87 -19.43 -24.99
CA TYR A 8 15.95 -19.14 -26.11
C TYR A 8 16.43 -19.76 -27.44
N LEU A 9 17.70 -19.55 -27.75
CA LEU A 9 18.31 -20.11 -28.98
C LEU A 9 18.43 -21.63 -28.93
N GLY A 10 18.84 -22.19 -27.79
CA GLY A 10 19.01 -23.64 -27.59
C GLY A 10 17.73 -24.45 -27.48
N LYS A 11 16.57 -23.79 -27.37
CA LYS A 11 15.24 -24.39 -27.27
C LYS A 11 14.33 -24.01 -28.44
N ASP A 12 14.88 -23.91 -29.62
CA ASP A 12 14.17 -23.60 -30.86
C ASP A 12 13.24 -22.37 -30.74
N HIS A 13 13.78 -21.29 -30.15
CA HIS A 13 13.09 -20.00 -29.95
C HIS A 13 11.81 -20.12 -29.09
N SER A 14 11.73 -21.10 -28.22
CA SER A 14 10.58 -21.35 -27.37
C SER A 14 10.42 -20.28 -26.29
N ILE A 15 9.41 -19.42 -26.42
CA ILE A 15 9.03 -18.42 -25.40
C ILE A 15 8.65 -19.10 -24.08
N ARG A 16 8.04 -20.31 -24.11
CA ARG A 16 7.69 -21.06 -22.90
C ARG A 16 8.94 -21.41 -22.09
N GLU A 17 9.99 -21.92 -22.75
CA GLU A 17 11.21 -22.31 -22.05
C GLU A 17 12.00 -21.09 -21.57
N LEU A 18 11.99 -20.00 -22.35
CA LEU A 18 12.55 -18.73 -21.91
C LEU A 18 11.82 -18.21 -20.65
N ALA A 19 10.49 -18.14 -20.65
CA ALA A 19 9.70 -17.70 -19.53
C ALA A 19 9.94 -18.59 -18.30
N ARG A 20 10.00 -19.92 -18.49
CA ARG A 20 10.34 -20.87 -17.43
C ARG A 20 11.71 -20.55 -16.82
N ALA A 21 12.72 -20.37 -17.66
CA ALA A 21 14.09 -20.08 -17.19
C ALA A 21 14.15 -18.76 -16.41
N VAL A 22 13.44 -17.72 -16.86
CA VAL A 22 13.37 -16.43 -16.16
C VAL A 22 12.69 -16.59 -14.80
N PHE A 23 11.47 -17.13 -14.76
CA PHE A 23 10.67 -17.21 -13.53
C PHE A 23 11.18 -18.25 -12.51
N THR A 24 12.09 -19.14 -12.88
CA THR A 24 12.74 -20.08 -11.96
C THR A 24 14.18 -19.67 -11.60
N SER A 25 14.64 -18.51 -12.08
CA SER A 25 16.02 -18.08 -11.84
C SER A 25 16.22 -17.41 -10.47
N ASP A 26 17.41 -17.51 -9.93
CA ASP A 26 17.80 -16.82 -8.69
C ASP A 26 17.75 -15.29 -8.86
N GLU A 27 18.00 -14.80 -10.07
CA GLU A 27 17.93 -13.38 -10.38
C GLU A 27 16.51 -12.82 -10.20
N PHE A 28 15.48 -13.59 -10.62
CA PHE A 28 14.09 -13.20 -10.46
C PHE A 28 13.67 -13.12 -8.99
N PHE A 29 14.16 -14.02 -8.14
CA PHE A 29 13.88 -14.03 -6.70
C PHE A 29 14.91 -13.27 -5.87
N SER A 30 15.81 -12.56 -6.50
CA SER A 30 16.89 -11.84 -5.80
C SER A 30 16.35 -10.69 -4.94
N GLN A 31 17.11 -10.28 -3.92
CA GLN A 31 16.78 -9.09 -3.11
C GLN A 31 16.77 -7.81 -3.96
N ARG A 32 17.48 -7.78 -5.08
CA ARG A 32 17.52 -6.66 -6.02
C ARG A 32 16.22 -6.53 -6.83
N ALA A 33 15.57 -7.64 -7.14
CA ALA A 33 14.30 -7.65 -7.86
C ALA A 33 13.10 -7.33 -6.94
N ARG A 34 13.26 -7.55 -5.63
CA ARG A 34 12.21 -7.34 -4.65
C ARG A 34 12.05 -5.87 -4.30
N PHE A 35 10.83 -5.37 -4.30
CA PHE A 35 10.52 -3.95 -4.05
C PHE A 35 11.30 -3.01 -5.00
N ALA A 36 11.45 -3.42 -6.26
CA ALA A 36 12.18 -2.67 -7.27
C ALA A 36 11.31 -1.77 -8.15
N LEU A 37 10.01 -1.93 -8.09
CA LEU A 37 9.04 -1.16 -8.88
C LEU A 37 8.20 -0.25 -7.99
N VAL A 38 7.94 0.94 -8.47
CA VAL A 38 6.97 1.83 -7.82
C VAL A 38 5.56 1.33 -8.12
N LYS A 39 4.74 1.20 -7.09
CA LYS A 39 3.32 0.84 -7.23
C LYS A 39 2.63 1.81 -8.17
N THR A 40 1.91 1.29 -9.13
CA THR A 40 0.97 2.10 -9.91
C THR A 40 -0.14 2.64 -8.99
N PRO A 41 -0.85 3.71 -9.37
CA PRO A 41 -1.98 4.22 -8.58
C PRO A 41 -3.02 3.16 -8.23
N VAL A 42 -3.36 2.27 -9.16
CA VAL A 42 -4.33 1.18 -8.91
C VAL A 42 -3.76 0.17 -7.90
N GLU A 43 -2.50 -0.24 -8.03
CA GLU A 43 -1.85 -1.13 -7.06
C GLU A 43 -1.79 -0.51 -5.67
N TYR A 44 -1.50 0.80 -5.59
CA TYR A 44 -1.48 1.51 -4.32
C TYR A 44 -2.86 1.53 -3.65
N VAL A 45 -3.92 1.91 -4.38
CA VAL A 45 -5.28 2.03 -3.84
C VAL A 45 -5.87 0.66 -3.51
N VAL A 46 -5.93 -0.24 -4.49
CA VAL A 46 -6.56 -1.57 -4.33
C VAL A 46 -5.74 -2.47 -3.40
N GLY A 47 -4.41 -2.39 -3.50
CA GLY A 47 -3.50 -3.10 -2.60
C GLY A 47 -3.71 -2.70 -1.14
N SER A 48 -3.84 -1.40 -0.85
CA SER A 48 -4.12 -0.89 0.50
C SER A 48 -5.42 -1.46 1.07
N TYR A 49 -6.48 -1.50 0.27
CA TYR A 49 -7.76 -2.08 0.70
C TYR A 49 -7.62 -3.57 1.03
N ARG A 50 -6.95 -4.33 0.18
CA ARG A 50 -6.77 -5.78 0.35
C ARG A 50 -5.88 -6.12 1.54
N MET A 51 -4.78 -5.41 1.72
CA MET A 51 -3.80 -5.69 2.80
C MET A 51 -4.38 -5.52 4.19
N LEU A 52 -5.27 -4.55 4.39
CA LEU A 52 -5.95 -4.31 5.67
C LEU A 52 -7.31 -5.01 5.77
N GLY A 53 -7.75 -5.72 4.72
CA GLY A 53 -9.06 -6.37 4.70
C GLY A 53 -10.20 -5.36 4.81
N ALA A 54 -10.11 -4.28 4.03
CA ALA A 54 -11.14 -3.26 4.01
C ALA A 54 -12.50 -3.84 3.64
N GLN A 55 -13.53 -3.33 4.27
CA GLN A 55 -14.91 -3.52 3.87
C GLN A 55 -15.30 -2.39 2.91
N TYR A 56 -16.34 -2.58 2.15
CA TYR A 56 -16.80 -1.61 1.16
C TYR A 56 -18.30 -1.36 1.29
N ASN A 57 -18.65 -0.08 1.46
CA ASN A 57 -20.03 0.36 1.39
C ASN A 57 -20.27 1.06 0.03
N PRO A 58 -21.10 0.51 -0.86
CA PRO A 58 -21.39 1.13 -2.15
C PRO A 58 -22.18 2.44 -2.02
N GLY A 59 -22.79 2.71 -0.86
CA GLY A 59 -23.72 3.82 -0.68
C GLY A 59 -25.11 3.53 -1.27
N GLU A 60 -26.07 4.38 -0.93
CA GLU A 60 -27.41 4.38 -1.52
C GLU A 60 -27.46 5.39 -2.68
N GLY A 61 -28.20 5.08 -3.73
CA GLY A 61 -28.45 6.00 -4.84
C GLY A 61 -28.25 5.43 -6.24
N ASP A 62 -28.44 6.29 -7.25
CA ASP A 62 -28.28 5.94 -8.66
C ASP A 62 -26.83 5.50 -8.94
N ARG A 63 -26.70 4.40 -9.69
CA ARG A 63 -25.40 3.83 -10.12
C ARG A 63 -24.49 4.86 -10.81
N ARG A 64 -25.04 5.91 -11.40
CA ARG A 64 -24.29 6.99 -12.05
C ARG A 64 -23.66 7.98 -11.06
N ASN A 65 -24.21 8.07 -9.84
CA ASN A 65 -23.72 8.94 -8.76
C ASN A 65 -23.05 8.18 -7.62
N ARG A 66 -22.84 6.88 -7.79
CA ARG A 66 -22.23 6.08 -6.74
C ARG A 66 -20.79 6.53 -6.49
N ARG A 67 -20.49 6.69 -5.24
CA ARG A 67 -19.11 6.92 -4.76
C ARG A 67 -18.22 5.67 -4.90
N ASP A 68 -18.67 4.60 -5.59
CA ASP A 68 -17.84 3.51 -6.17
C ASP A 68 -16.73 4.08 -7.04
N GLN A 69 -16.94 5.26 -7.57
CA GLN A 69 -15.91 6.05 -8.23
C GLN A 69 -14.75 6.45 -7.31
N GLN A 70 -14.84 6.20 -6.00
CA GLN A 70 -13.73 6.60 -5.13
C GLN A 70 -12.42 5.89 -5.50
N THR A 71 -12.45 4.58 -5.76
CA THR A 71 -11.26 3.84 -6.18
C THR A 71 -10.74 4.35 -7.52
N TYR A 72 -11.62 4.50 -8.50
CA TYR A 72 -11.31 5.06 -9.82
C TYR A 72 -10.84 6.51 -9.71
N THR A 73 -11.59 7.36 -9.00
CA THR A 73 -11.25 8.77 -8.81
C THR A 73 -9.90 8.94 -8.13
N ARG A 74 -9.59 8.13 -7.11
CA ARG A 74 -8.29 8.17 -6.43
C ARG A 74 -7.15 7.78 -7.35
N SER A 75 -7.32 6.72 -8.14
CA SER A 75 -6.30 6.32 -9.13
C SER A 75 -6.10 7.40 -10.19
N ARG A 76 -7.18 8.01 -10.68
CA ARG A 76 -7.13 9.11 -11.66
C ARG A 76 -6.43 10.35 -11.11
N LEU A 77 -6.71 10.75 -9.88
CA LEU A 77 -6.04 11.89 -9.23
C LEU A 77 -4.54 11.66 -9.03
N MET A 78 -4.13 10.40 -8.88
CA MET A 78 -2.72 9.99 -8.84
C MET A 78 -2.08 9.89 -10.23
N GLY A 79 -2.83 10.20 -11.31
CA GLY A 79 -2.35 10.19 -12.70
C GLY A 79 -2.73 8.96 -13.51
N MET A 80 -3.46 7.99 -12.95
CA MET A 80 -3.87 6.78 -13.69
C MET A 80 -5.39 6.77 -13.93
N ASP A 81 -5.79 7.31 -15.06
CA ASP A 81 -7.18 7.23 -15.55
C ASP A 81 -7.40 5.87 -16.22
N VAL A 82 -7.93 4.92 -15.46
CA VAL A 82 -8.05 3.51 -15.89
C VAL A 82 -8.85 3.41 -17.18
N PHE A 83 -8.35 2.67 -18.16
CA PHE A 83 -8.85 2.52 -19.53
C PHE A 83 -8.77 3.76 -20.42
N ASN A 84 -8.14 4.84 -19.94
CA ASN A 84 -7.92 6.05 -20.72
C ASN A 84 -6.46 6.51 -20.58
N PRO A 85 -5.50 5.80 -21.21
CA PRO A 85 -4.10 6.18 -21.17
C PRO A 85 -3.85 7.54 -21.84
N PRO A 86 -2.81 8.29 -21.41
CA PRO A 86 -2.53 9.62 -21.94
C PRO A 86 -2.16 9.63 -23.44
N ASP A 87 -1.58 8.54 -23.92
CA ASP A 87 -1.20 8.36 -25.32
C ASP A 87 -1.15 6.88 -25.73
N VAL A 88 -0.71 6.61 -26.97
CA VAL A 88 -0.61 5.25 -27.55
C VAL A 88 0.43 4.37 -26.87
N ASN A 89 1.36 4.95 -26.11
CA ASN A 89 2.39 4.20 -25.36
C ASN A 89 1.87 3.73 -23.99
N GLY A 90 0.69 4.17 -23.58
CA GLY A 90 0.10 3.84 -22.28
C GLY A 90 0.45 4.84 -21.19
N TRP A 91 0.50 4.39 -19.97
CA TRP A 91 0.87 5.19 -18.80
C TRP A 91 2.37 5.14 -18.53
N ASP A 92 2.84 6.10 -17.75
CA ASP A 92 4.20 6.10 -17.21
C ASP A 92 4.51 4.80 -16.47
N LEU A 93 5.80 4.46 -16.46
CA LEU A 93 6.31 3.26 -15.79
C LEU A 93 7.19 3.65 -14.59
N ASN A 94 7.13 2.84 -13.56
CA ASN A 94 8.01 2.88 -12.41
C ASN A 94 8.15 4.29 -11.80
N ILE A 95 9.33 4.94 -11.95
CA ILE A 95 9.64 6.24 -11.36
C ILE A 95 8.72 7.38 -11.86
N GLY A 96 8.11 7.25 -13.02
CA GLY A 96 7.14 8.20 -13.55
C GLY A 96 5.92 8.42 -12.64
N TRP A 97 5.60 7.45 -11.80
CA TRP A 97 4.55 7.57 -10.79
C TRP A 97 4.94 8.40 -9.56
N VAL A 98 6.24 8.77 -9.43
CA VAL A 98 6.76 9.57 -8.31
C VAL A 98 6.90 11.02 -8.74
N ASN A 99 5.79 11.74 -8.70
CA ASN A 99 5.76 13.18 -8.93
C ASN A 99 5.02 13.87 -7.76
N THR A 100 5.17 15.17 -7.63
CA THR A 100 4.64 15.95 -6.50
C THR A 100 3.14 15.79 -6.33
N SER A 101 2.37 15.88 -7.41
CA SER A 101 0.91 15.75 -7.37
C SER A 101 0.48 14.34 -6.99
N GLY A 102 1.06 13.33 -7.65
CA GLY A 102 0.75 11.92 -7.37
C GLY A 102 1.11 11.52 -5.92
N MET A 103 2.24 11.99 -5.39
CA MET A 103 2.62 11.74 -3.99
C MET A 103 1.70 12.44 -3.00
N LEU A 104 1.31 13.69 -3.26
CA LEU A 104 0.33 14.39 -2.44
C LEU A 104 -1.00 13.62 -2.40
N GLU A 105 -1.49 13.15 -3.55
CA GLU A 105 -2.73 12.37 -3.62
C GLU A 105 -2.60 11.00 -2.93
N ARG A 106 -1.43 10.37 -2.91
CA ARG A 106 -1.20 9.14 -2.12
C ARG A 106 -1.32 9.40 -0.62
N PHE A 107 -0.78 10.50 -0.13
CA PHE A 107 -0.91 10.91 1.27
C PHE A 107 -2.36 11.26 1.62
N ASN A 108 -3.05 12.02 0.78
CA ASN A 108 -4.46 12.36 0.95
C ASN A 108 -5.34 11.12 0.95
N PHE A 109 -5.10 10.18 0.02
CA PHE A 109 -5.80 8.92 -0.02
C PHE A 109 -5.58 8.10 1.26
N SER A 110 -4.33 7.91 1.70
CA SER A 110 -4.03 7.12 2.88
C SER A 110 -4.70 7.67 4.13
N ASN A 111 -4.73 9.01 4.29
CA ASN A 111 -5.43 9.67 5.38
C ASN A 111 -6.96 9.47 5.28
N ALA A 112 -7.54 9.73 4.12
CA ALA A 112 -8.98 9.59 3.90
C ALA A 112 -9.45 8.13 4.11
N TYR A 113 -8.69 7.17 3.59
CA TYR A 113 -8.99 5.75 3.71
C TYR A 113 -8.98 5.28 5.16
N ILE A 114 -7.92 5.57 5.90
CA ILE A 114 -7.79 5.08 7.26
C ILE A 114 -8.69 5.84 8.25
N SER A 115 -9.12 7.06 7.91
CA SER A 115 -10.07 7.84 8.71
C SER A 115 -11.52 7.37 8.53
N ASN A 116 -11.85 6.65 7.45
CA ASN A 116 -13.16 6.06 7.28
C ASN A 116 -13.30 4.81 8.15
N ARG A 117 -14.26 4.86 9.12
CA ARG A 117 -14.33 3.91 10.24
C ARG A 117 -15.43 2.89 10.10
N SER A 118 -16.49 3.21 9.37
CA SER A 118 -17.72 2.44 9.37
C SER A 118 -18.42 2.49 8.02
N ALA A 119 -19.47 1.69 7.90
CA ALA A 119 -20.34 1.68 6.73
C ALA A 119 -21.25 2.92 6.61
N ASP A 120 -21.22 3.86 7.55
CA ASP A 120 -22.09 5.05 7.51
C ASP A 120 -21.68 6.00 6.38
N ALA A 121 -20.41 5.97 5.98
CA ALA A 121 -19.93 6.70 4.82
C ALA A 121 -19.66 5.75 3.66
N PRO A 122 -20.04 6.11 2.42
CA PRO A 122 -19.74 5.31 1.23
C PRO A 122 -18.24 5.19 0.99
N GLY A 123 -17.84 4.06 0.40
CA GLY A 123 -16.47 3.76 0.03
C GLY A 123 -15.82 2.68 0.89
N ALA A 124 -14.53 2.48 0.70
CA ALA A 124 -13.78 1.52 1.49
C ALA A 124 -13.51 2.06 2.90
N PHE A 125 -13.68 1.19 3.91
CA PHE A 125 -13.44 1.53 5.30
C PHE A 125 -12.75 0.39 6.04
N VAL A 126 -12.08 0.72 7.14
CA VAL A 126 -11.45 -0.24 8.04
C VAL A 126 -11.99 -0.02 9.44
N SER A 127 -12.72 -1.01 9.96
CA SER A 127 -13.28 -0.96 11.32
C SER A 127 -12.17 -1.09 12.37
N ASN A 128 -12.48 -0.64 13.61
CA ASN A 128 -11.58 -0.83 14.74
C ASN A 128 -11.30 -2.31 15.01
N ASP A 129 -12.30 -3.18 14.85
CA ASP A 129 -12.13 -4.64 14.98
C ASP A 129 -11.12 -5.20 13.99
N GLN A 130 -11.13 -4.69 12.77
CA GLN A 130 -10.14 -5.10 11.76
C GLN A 130 -8.73 -4.65 12.16
N LEU A 131 -8.54 -3.41 12.58
CA LEU A 131 -7.25 -2.90 13.07
C LEU A 131 -6.77 -3.61 14.33
N ARG A 132 -7.70 -4.00 15.21
CA ARG A 132 -7.41 -4.77 16.44
C ARG A 132 -6.70 -6.09 16.14
N LYS A 133 -6.99 -6.76 15.02
CA LYS A 133 -6.31 -8.01 14.62
C LYS A 133 -4.80 -7.86 14.48
N TYR A 134 -4.33 -6.68 14.15
CA TYR A 134 -2.91 -6.36 13.97
C TYR A 134 -2.29 -5.67 15.20
N THR A 135 -3.10 -5.17 16.13
CA THR A 135 -2.65 -4.48 17.34
C THR A 135 -2.20 -5.47 18.41
N ARG A 136 -1.15 -5.15 19.14
CA ARG A 136 -0.54 -6.00 20.18
C ARG A 136 -0.29 -5.20 21.46
N PRO A 137 -0.24 -5.86 22.66
CA PRO A 137 0.03 -5.20 23.93
C PRO A 137 1.37 -4.44 23.97
N ALA A 138 2.36 -4.83 23.19
CA ALA A 138 3.62 -4.10 23.06
C ALA A 138 3.62 -3.24 21.80
N SER A 139 3.86 -1.94 21.92
CA SER A 139 3.93 -0.96 20.81
C SER A 139 4.85 -1.40 19.69
N LYS A 140 6.08 -1.86 20.00
CA LYS A 140 7.03 -2.38 19.01
C LYS A 140 6.49 -3.59 18.24
N LYS A 141 5.71 -4.48 18.90
CA LYS A 141 5.08 -5.63 18.25
C LYS A 141 3.93 -5.18 17.34
N THR A 142 3.18 -4.14 17.74
CA THR A 142 2.15 -3.51 16.90
C THR A 142 2.76 -2.94 15.62
N VAL A 143 3.81 -2.11 15.73
CA VAL A 143 4.51 -1.56 14.57
C VAL A 143 4.97 -2.67 13.61
N LYS A 144 5.68 -3.69 14.13
CA LYS A 144 6.16 -4.80 13.30
C LYS A 144 5.01 -5.58 12.63
N LYS A 145 3.87 -5.73 13.31
CA LYS A 145 2.73 -6.45 12.74
C LYS A 145 2.08 -5.67 11.61
N PHE A 146 1.95 -4.35 11.72
CA PHE A 146 1.45 -3.51 10.62
C PHE A 146 2.43 -3.43 9.45
N LEU A 147 3.74 -3.31 9.69
CA LEU A 147 4.76 -3.38 8.64
C LEU A 147 4.70 -4.71 7.86
N SER A 148 4.43 -5.82 8.56
CA SER A 148 4.25 -7.12 7.92
C SER A 148 2.93 -7.24 7.16
N ALA A 149 1.85 -6.67 7.68
CA ALA A 149 0.52 -6.74 7.07
C ALA A 149 0.41 -5.87 5.81
N LEU A 150 1.12 -4.74 5.79
CA LEU A 150 1.13 -3.77 4.69
C LEU A 150 2.19 -4.07 3.62
N GLY A 151 2.69 -5.31 3.53
CA GLY A 151 3.55 -5.76 2.44
C GLY A 151 4.98 -6.11 2.85
N PRO A 152 5.21 -6.92 3.90
CA PRO A 152 6.43 -7.26 4.65
C PRO A 152 7.58 -6.25 4.45
N LEU A 153 7.29 -4.98 4.80
CA LEU A 153 8.19 -3.85 4.58
C LEU A 153 9.46 -3.98 5.42
N LYS A 154 10.60 -3.82 4.77
CA LYS A 154 11.91 -3.74 5.41
C LYS A 154 12.29 -2.29 5.63
N VAL A 155 12.09 -1.78 6.83
CA VAL A 155 12.42 -0.41 7.22
C VAL A 155 13.61 -0.39 8.18
N SER A 156 14.24 0.78 8.32
CA SER A 156 15.37 0.98 9.24
C SER A 156 14.96 0.83 10.72
N SER A 157 15.93 0.55 11.58
CA SER A 157 15.69 0.56 13.03
C SER A 157 15.28 1.94 13.55
N ALA A 158 15.76 3.00 12.92
CA ALA A 158 15.37 4.39 13.21
C ALA A 158 13.89 4.60 12.90
N THR A 159 13.41 4.18 11.73
CA THR A 159 11.99 4.23 11.35
C THR A 159 11.11 3.47 12.35
N ILE A 160 11.52 2.25 12.74
CA ILE A 160 10.78 1.49 13.77
C ILE A 160 10.72 2.26 15.09
N LYS A 161 11.82 2.90 15.50
CA LYS A 161 11.87 3.71 16.72
C LYS A 161 10.93 4.92 16.65
N GLN A 162 10.89 5.61 15.51
CA GLN A 162 9.98 6.75 15.27
C GLN A 162 8.50 6.31 15.32
N LEU A 163 8.12 5.26 14.59
CA LEU A 163 6.77 4.74 14.59
C LEU A 163 6.32 4.24 15.97
N LYS A 164 7.24 3.62 16.74
CA LYS A 164 7.00 3.26 18.13
C LYS A 164 6.80 4.49 19.01
N GLY A 165 7.67 5.49 18.87
CA GLY A 165 7.57 6.76 19.58
C GLY A 165 6.22 7.44 19.37
N TYR A 166 5.72 7.46 18.13
CA TYR A 166 4.40 7.99 17.81
C TYR A 166 3.27 7.30 18.63
N LEU A 167 3.32 5.98 18.78
CA LEU A 167 2.33 5.26 19.61
C LEU A 167 2.43 5.59 21.10
N GLU A 168 3.62 5.92 21.60
CA GLU A 168 3.94 6.18 23.00
C GLU A 168 4.01 7.68 23.32
N THR A 169 3.47 8.54 22.49
CA THR A 169 3.46 10.00 22.70
C THR A 169 2.03 10.53 22.58
N ASP A 170 1.60 11.38 23.50
CA ASP A 170 0.31 12.07 23.42
C ASP A 170 0.36 13.27 22.46
N ASP A 171 -0.77 13.97 22.32
CA ASP A 171 -0.90 15.11 21.42
C ASP A 171 -0.15 16.37 21.92
N GLN A 172 0.36 16.33 23.16
CA GLN A 172 1.19 17.37 23.78
C GLN A 172 2.69 17.02 23.75
N GLY A 173 3.06 15.91 23.08
CA GLY A 173 4.45 15.47 22.97
C GLY A 173 5.00 14.74 24.20
N ARG A 174 4.16 14.40 25.18
CA ARG A 174 4.59 13.69 26.39
C ARG A 174 4.57 12.18 26.18
N THR A 175 5.54 11.48 26.75
CA THR A 175 5.57 10.01 26.70
C THR A 175 4.43 9.44 27.56
N VAL A 176 3.66 8.54 26.97
CA VAL A 176 2.55 7.82 27.62
C VAL A 176 2.71 6.32 27.46
N ALA A 177 2.19 5.56 28.42
CA ALA A 177 2.19 4.11 28.32
C ALA A 177 1.27 3.65 27.18
N TRP A 178 1.77 2.76 26.34
CA TRP A 178 0.97 2.14 25.29
C TRP A 178 -0.04 1.16 25.91
N THR A 179 -1.29 1.33 25.60
CA THR A 179 -2.39 0.42 25.97
C THR A 179 -3.26 0.14 24.76
N VAL A 180 -3.89 -1.04 24.73
CA VAL A 180 -4.79 -1.43 23.63
C VAL A 180 -6.23 -1.21 24.07
N SER A 181 -6.86 -0.19 23.52
CA SER A 181 -8.27 0.16 23.73
C SER A 181 -8.88 0.63 22.40
N ASP A 182 -10.19 0.77 22.33
CA ASP A 182 -10.85 1.36 21.15
C ASP A 182 -10.34 2.78 20.90
N GLN A 183 -10.15 3.54 21.97
CA GLN A 183 -9.63 4.90 21.86
C GLN A 183 -8.22 4.93 21.25
N THR A 184 -7.28 4.09 21.71
CA THR A 184 -5.93 4.06 21.17
C THR A 184 -5.88 3.51 19.74
N ILE A 185 -6.77 2.57 19.39
CA ILE A 185 -6.91 2.09 18.02
C ILE A 185 -7.38 3.24 17.14
N ASP A 186 -8.39 3.96 17.54
CA ASP A 186 -8.98 5.04 16.75
C ASP A 186 -8.06 6.26 16.61
N GLN A 187 -7.36 6.64 17.67
CA GLN A 187 -6.51 7.83 17.68
C GLN A 187 -5.07 7.59 17.25
N LYS A 188 -4.48 6.44 17.60
CA LYS A 188 -3.06 6.17 17.37
C LYS A 188 -2.80 5.11 16.31
N VAL A 189 -3.55 4.00 16.29
CA VAL A 189 -3.30 2.96 15.29
C VAL A 189 -3.63 3.43 13.89
N ARG A 190 -4.67 4.22 13.69
CA ARG A 190 -5.01 4.81 12.39
C ARG A 190 -3.89 5.72 11.89
N GLY A 191 -3.38 6.60 12.76
CA GLY A 191 -2.24 7.45 12.42
C GLY A 191 -0.96 6.66 12.13
N LEU A 192 -0.70 5.57 12.88
CA LEU A 192 0.41 4.65 12.58
C LEU A 192 0.29 4.06 11.17
N VAL A 193 -0.90 3.59 10.79
CA VAL A 193 -1.14 3.05 9.43
C VAL A 193 -0.92 4.12 8.37
N HIS A 194 -1.43 5.33 8.57
CA HIS A 194 -1.19 6.46 7.67
C HIS A 194 0.31 6.74 7.51
N GLN A 195 1.07 6.79 8.63
CA GLN A 195 2.53 7.00 8.57
C GLN A 195 3.23 5.87 7.80
N ILE A 196 2.86 4.60 8.02
CA ILE A 196 3.46 3.47 7.30
C ILE A 196 3.13 3.56 5.80
N MET A 197 1.90 3.88 5.42
CA MET A 197 1.50 4.06 4.01
C MET A 197 2.20 5.27 3.36
N SER A 198 2.71 6.19 4.14
CA SER A 198 3.48 7.35 3.69
C SER A 198 4.98 7.10 3.56
N LEU A 199 5.49 5.95 4.02
CA LEU A 199 6.90 5.59 3.90
C LEU A 199 7.30 5.35 2.43
N PRO A 200 8.54 5.69 2.05
CA PRO A 200 9.07 5.35 0.73
C PRO A 200 8.97 3.86 0.41
N GLU A 201 9.27 3.00 1.38
CA GLU A 201 9.20 1.54 1.23
C GLU A 201 7.80 1.04 0.92
N TYR A 202 6.75 1.74 1.37
CA TYR A 202 5.37 1.37 1.02
C TYR A 202 4.99 1.75 -0.42
N GLN A 203 5.71 2.67 -1.05
CA GLN A 203 5.47 3.05 -2.44
C GLN A 203 5.94 1.97 -3.44
N LEU A 204 6.69 0.98 -2.98
CA LEU A 204 7.33 -0.04 -3.81
C LEU A 204 6.59 -1.39 -3.75
N ASN A 205 6.70 -2.14 -4.86
CA ASN A 205 6.27 -3.54 -5.02
C ASN A 205 7.45 -4.47 -5.06
#